data_4e90b09f9d8c73e6c0655ce879bed0d8
#
_entry.id   4e90b09f9d8c73e6c0655ce879bed0d8
#
_cell.length_a   1.000
_cell.length_b   1.000
_cell.length_c   1.000
_cell.angle_alpha   90.00
_cell.angle_beta   90.00
_cell.angle_gamma   90.00
#
_symmetry.space_group_name_H-M   'P 1'
#
loop_
_entity.id
_entity.type
_entity.pdbx_description
1 polymer ?
#
loop_
_entity_poly.entity_id
_entity_poly.type
_entity_poly.pdbx_seq_one_letter_code
_entity_poly.pdbx_strand_id
1 'polypeptide(L)'
;MKLTVIIPVYNEINSIDILLEKVLETNVEKQIIVVDDCSTDGSREKIIKKFKDKIDNIILHERNQGKGAAIISAQKYINGNYVIIQDADLEYDPTQYKLFLNEAKENKYKAIYGSRVLKKDRFSNAQNFSHKTRIWGNLFLTFISNLINNQNLTDAHTCYKMVEAQLFKSLKLKEKGFAFCPEVTTKLSNLGINILEIPINYQGRTYKEGKKIKAIDGLKAIFALIRYRFFEN
;
A
#
# COMPACT_ATOMS: atom_id res chain seq x y z
N MET A 1 14.45 14.07 -5.89
CA MET A 1 14.32 12.81 -5.09
C MET A 1 13.53 11.81 -5.90
N LYS A 2 14.13 10.67 -6.18
CA LYS A 2 13.52 9.61 -6.98
C LYS A 2 12.60 8.73 -6.12
N LEU A 3 11.37 8.52 -6.58
CA LEU A 3 10.39 7.66 -5.94
C LEU A 3 10.36 6.28 -6.63
N THR A 4 10.44 5.18 -5.87
CA THR A 4 10.09 3.85 -6.41
C THR A 4 8.61 3.60 -6.13
N VAL A 5 7.83 3.39 -7.18
CA VAL A 5 6.41 3.03 -7.12
C VAL A 5 6.29 1.52 -7.34
N ILE A 6 5.87 0.78 -6.32
CA ILE A 6 5.60 -0.66 -6.42
C ILE A 6 4.11 -0.88 -6.62
N ILE A 7 3.75 -1.54 -7.71
CA ILE A 7 2.37 -1.80 -8.12
C ILE A 7 2.11 -3.31 -8.13
N PRO A 8 1.57 -3.88 -7.03
CA PRO A 8 1.11 -5.27 -7.02
C PRO A 8 -0.19 -5.38 -7.81
N VAL A 9 -0.26 -6.32 -8.74
CA VAL A 9 -1.41 -6.55 -9.63
C VAL A 9 -1.90 -7.98 -9.49
N TYR A 10 -3.20 -8.16 -9.33
CA TYR A 10 -3.88 -9.46 -9.44
C TYR A 10 -5.30 -9.27 -9.90
N ASN A 11 -5.62 -9.69 -11.13
CA ASN A 11 -6.96 -9.58 -11.75
C ASN A 11 -7.55 -8.15 -11.64
N GLU A 12 -6.94 -7.22 -12.36
CA GLU A 12 -7.31 -5.80 -12.39
C GLU A 12 -7.44 -5.29 -13.85
N ILE A 13 -8.00 -6.11 -14.75
CA ILE A 13 -8.12 -5.82 -16.19
C ILE A 13 -8.83 -4.49 -16.50
N ASN A 14 -9.78 -4.09 -15.65
CA ASN A 14 -10.60 -2.90 -15.84
C ASN A 14 -9.94 -1.60 -15.34
N SER A 15 -8.88 -1.71 -14.52
CA SER A 15 -8.28 -0.55 -13.85
C SER A 15 -6.79 -0.37 -14.18
N ILE A 16 -6.08 -1.43 -14.53
CA ILE A 16 -4.63 -1.43 -14.62
C ILE A 16 -4.06 -0.46 -15.67
N ASP A 17 -4.67 -0.35 -16.85
CA ASP A 17 -4.22 0.56 -17.90
C ASP A 17 -4.43 2.03 -17.49
N ILE A 18 -5.60 2.35 -16.94
CA ILE A 18 -5.93 3.69 -16.44
C ILE A 18 -4.96 4.08 -15.33
N LEU A 19 -4.67 3.15 -14.40
CA LEU A 19 -3.73 3.40 -13.33
C LEU A 19 -2.32 3.66 -13.84
N LEU A 20 -1.81 2.80 -14.72
CA LEU A 20 -0.45 2.94 -15.24
C LEU A 20 -0.28 4.24 -16.03
N GLU A 21 -1.28 4.65 -16.81
CA GLU A 21 -1.26 5.95 -17.50
C GLU A 21 -1.20 7.09 -16.46
N LYS A 22 -2.06 7.10 -15.45
CA LYS A 22 -2.01 8.10 -14.37
C LYS A 22 -0.67 8.13 -13.64
N VAL A 23 -0.08 6.97 -13.34
CA VAL A 23 1.24 6.89 -12.70
C VAL A 23 2.30 7.50 -13.61
N LEU A 24 2.31 7.17 -14.91
CA LEU A 24 3.26 7.70 -15.89
C LEU A 24 3.15 9.22 -16.03
N GLU A 25 1.95 9.78 -16.02
CA GLU A 25 1.67 11.21 -16.14
C GLU A 25 2.09 12.04 -14.92
N THR A 26 2.30 11.43 -13.75
CA THR A 26 2.72 12.19 -12.57
C THR A 26 4.06 12.89 -12.79
N ASN A 27 4.12 14.18 -12.49
CA ASN A 27 5.35 14.97 -12.63
C ASN A 27 6.27 14.82 -11.41
N VAL A 28 6.78 13.59 -11.19
CA VAL A 28 7.79 13.25 -10.20
C VAL A 28 8.82 12.32 -10.83
N GLU A 29 10.09 12.49 -10.45
CA GLU A 29 11.13 11.53 -10.84
C GLU A 29 10.83 10.18 -10.18
N LYS A 30 10.63 9.13 -10.97
CA LYS A 30 10.20 7.84 -10.46
C LYS A 30 10.80 6.65 -11.16
N GLN A 31 10.82 5.54 -10.44
CA GLN A 31 10.97 4.18 -10.94
C GLN A 31 9.63 3.47 -10.76
N ILE A 32 9.18 2.73 -11.75
CA ILE A 32 7.93 1.96 -11.71
C ILE A 32 8.26 0.47 -11.72
N ILE A 33 7.82 -0.26 -10.69
CA ILE A 33 7.95 -1.71 -10.59
C ILE A 33 6.55 -2.31 -10.53
N VAL A 34 6.16 -3.04 -11.56
CA VAL A 34 4.89 -3.78 -11.59
C VAL A 34 5.15 -5.24 -11.25
N VAL A 35 4.38 -5.80 -10.32
CA VAL A 35 4.44 -7.22 -9.99
C VAL A 35 3.07 -7.84 -10.24
N ASP A 36 2.97 -8.62 -11.30
CA ASP A 36 1.78 -9.40 -11.61
C ASP A 36 1.78 -10.72 -10.82
N ASP A 37 0.85 -10.85 -9.90
CA ASP A 37 0.71 -12.00 -9.00
C ASP A 37 -0.13 -13.12 -9.61
N CYS A 38 0.22 -13.53 -10.85
CA CYS A 38 -0.45 -14.57 -11.63
C CYS A 38 -1.90 -14.21 -12.00
N SER A 39 -2.11 -13.05 -12.61
CA SER A 39 -3.43 -12.66 -13.13
C SER A 39 -3.90 -13.60 -14.25
N THR A 40 -5.20 -13.85 -14.30
CA THR A 40 -5.87 -14.77 -15.26
C THR A 40 -6.97 -14.08 -16.07
N ASP A 41 -7.17 -12.78 -15.87
CA ASP A 41 -8.24 -11.98 -16.48
C ASP A 41 -7.78 -11.17 -17.70
N GLY A 42 -6.51 -11.32 -18.13
CA GLY A 42 -5.91 -10.53 -19.20
C GLY A 42 -5.11 -9.30 -18.73
N SER A 43 -5.03 -9.05 -17.41
CA SER A 43 -4.24 -7.94 -16.85
C SER A 43 -2.77 -8.06 -17.23
N ARG A 44 -2.18 -9.27 -17.11
CA ARG A 44 -0.79 -9.57 -17.44
C ARG A 44 -0.45 -9.23 -18.88
N GLU A 45 -1.26 -9.73 -19.82
CA GLU A 45 -1.09 -9.52 -21.25
C GLU A 45 -1.19 -8.04 -21.60
N LYS A 46 -2.14 -7.33 -20.96
CA LYS A 46 -2.32 -5.88 -21.14
C LYS A 46 -1.09 -5.10 -20.67
N ILE A 47 -0.52 -5.42 -19.50
CA ILE A 47 0.71 -4.80 -18.98
C ILE A 47 1.88 -5.00 -19.97
N ILE A 48 2.11 -6.24 -20.36
CA ILE A 48 3.22 -6.58 -21.27
C ILE A 48 3.07 -5.90 -22.63
N LYS A 49 1.85 -5.93 -23.20
CA LYS A 49 1.60 -5.38 -24.54
C LYS A 49 1.70 -3.85 -24.59
N LYS A 50 1.18 -3.13 -23.58
CA LYS A 50 1.05 -1.67 -23.65
C LYS A 50 2.15 -0.90 -22.91
N PHE A 51 2.78 -1.51 -21.89
CA PHE A 51 3.60 -0.77 -20.94
C PHE A 51 5.01 -1.32 -20.74
N LYS A 52 5.40 -2.42 -21.43
CA LYS A 52 6.72 -3.05 -21.27
C LYS A 52 7.87 -2.05 -21.39
N ASP A 53 7.81 -1.17 -22.39
CA ASP A 53 8.88 -0.19 -22.68
C ASP A 53 8.76 1.11 -21.85
N LYS A 54 7.73 1.23 -21.00
CA LYS A 54 7.44 2.41 -20.18
C LYS A 54 7.64 2.15 -18.68
N ILE A 55 7.87 0.90 -18.30
CA ILE A 55 8.00 0.43 -16.90
C ILE A 55 9.42 -0.08 -16.70
N ASP A 56 10.06 0.34 -15.60
CA ASP A 56 11.46 -0.05 -15.31
C ASP A 56 11.61 -1.56 -15.04
N ASN A 57 10.65 -2.16 -14.30
CA ASN A 57 10.67 -3.58 -14.00
C ASN A 57 9.26 -4.18 -14.03
N ILE A 58 9.09 -5.30 -14.73
CA ILE A 58 7.90 -6.14 -14.70
C ILE A 58 8.30 -7.50 -14.15
N ILE A 59 7.67 -7.91 -13.03
CA ILE A 59 7.89 -9.18 -12.37
C ILE A 59 6.61 -10.01 -12.52
N LEU A 60 6.75 -11.25 -12.97
CA LEU A 60 5.62 -12.15 -13.21
C LEU A 60 5.72 -13.35 -12.27
N HIS A 61 4.75 -13.52 -11.37
CA HIS A 61 4.66 -14.71 -10.54
C HIS A 61 4.05 -15.87 -11.33
N GLU A 62 4.52 -17.10 -11.08
CA GLU A 62 3.99 -18.34 -11.69
C GLU A 62 2.69 -18.79 -11.02
N ARG A 63 2.44 -18.39 -9.77
CA ARG A 63 1.24 -18.64 -8.99
C ARG A 63 0.88 -17.46 -8.13
N ASN A 64 -0.39 -17.30 -7.77
CA ASN A 64 -0.80 -16.27 -6.81
C ASN A 64 -0.17 -16.54 -5.44
N GLN A 65 0.58 -15.56 -4.95
CA GLN A 65 1.30 -15.61 -3.67
C GLN A 65 0.79 -14.56 -2.67
N GLY A 66 -0.01 -13.62 -3.14
CA GLY A 66 -0.60 -12.55 -2.35
C GLY A 66 0.14 -11.21 -2.46
N LYS A 67 -0.57 -10.15 -2.08
CA LYS A 67 -0.12 -8.75 -2.22
C LYS A 67 1.24 -8.50 -1.57
N GLY A 68 1.44 -8.97 -0.33
CA GLY A 68 2.70 -8.80 0.38
C GLY A 68 3.85 -9.51 -0.33
N ALA A 69 3.63 -10.72 -0.88
CA ALA A 69 4.63 -11.44 -1.66
C ALA A 69 5.04 -10.66 -2.92
N ALA A 70 4.08 -10.04 -3.61
CA ALA A 70 4.37 -9.19 -4.76
C ALA A 70 5.26 -8.00 -4.38
N ILE A 71 4.95 -7.35 -3.25
CA ILE A 71 5.76 -6.23 -2.75
C ILE A 71 7.17 -6.70 -2.35
N ILE A 72 7.30 -7.84 -1.66
CA ILE A 72 8.59 -8.42 -1.28
C ILE A 72 9.43 -8.76 -2.52
N SER A 73 8.82 -9.31 -3.57
CA SER A 73 9.53 -9.61 -4.83
C SER A 73 10.12 -8.38 -5.50
N ALA A 74 9.52 -7.20 -5.31
CA ALA A 74 10.00 -5.93 -5.85
C ALA A 74 11.20 -5.36 -5.07
N GLN A 75 11.42 -5.74 -3.80
CA GLN A 75 12.41 -5.08 -2.92
C GLN A 75 13.83 -5.03 -3.49
N LYS A 76 14.29 -6.09 -4.15
CA LYS A 76 15.63 -6.18 -4.72
C LYS A 76 15.88 -5.22 -5.89
N TYR A 77 14.82 -4.75 -6.53
CA TYR A 77 14.89 -3.85 -7.68
C TYR A 77 14.77 -2.36 -7.33
N ILE A 78 14.45 -2.03 -6.07
CA ILE A 78 14.28 -0.66 -5.61
C ILE A 78 15.58 0.13 -5.83
N ASN A 79 15.49 1.28 -6.54
CA ASN A 79 16.62 2.18 -6.76
C ASN A 79 16.31 3.66 -6.46
N GLY A 80 15.09 3.98 -5.99
CA GLY A 80 14.70 5.31 -5.54
C GLY A 80 15.18 5.64 -4.12
N ASN A 81 14.96 6.89 -3.71
CA ASN A 81 15.21 7.33 -2.33
C ASN A 81 14.10 6.90 -1.38
N TYR A 82 12.86 6.86 -1.88
CA TYR A 82 11.67 6.42 -1.18
C TYR A 82 10.92 5.37 -1.99
N VAL A 83 10.14 4.56 -1.29
CA VAL A 83 9.24 3.55 -1.87
C VAL A 83 7.82 3.89 -1.50
N ILE A 84 6.89 3.88 -2.44
CA ILE A 84 5.46 3.94 -2.20
C ILE A 84 4.77 2.71 -2.78
N ILE A 85 3.77 2.18 -2.07
CA ILE A 85 2.94 1.10 -2.57
C ILE A 85 1.69 1.70 -3.22
N GLN A 86 1.48 1.41 -4.50
CA GLN A 86 0.34 1.85 -5.28
C GLN A 86 -0.56 0.67 -5.63
N ASP A 87 -1.77 0.65 -5.11
CA ASP A 87 -2.75 -0.38 -5.48
C ASP A 87 -3.23 -0.19 -6.93
N ALA A 88 -3.46 -1.31 -7.62
CA ALA A 88 -3.85 -1.31 -9.03
C ALA A 88 -5.34 -0.99 -9.28
N ASP A 89 -6.09 -0.73 -8.22
CA ASP A 89 -7.56 -0.70 -8.19
C ASP A 89 -8.20 0.70 -8.30
N LEU A 90 -7.39 1.74 -8.53
CA LEU A 90 -7.80 3.15 -8.59
C LEU A 90 -8.38 3.73 -7.29
N GLU A 91 -8.32 3.00 -6.16
CA GLU A 91 -8.78 3.52 -4.87
C GLU A 91 -7.89 4.67 -4.36
N TYR A 92 -6.59 4.68 -4.72
CA TYR A 92 -5.61 5.72 -4.36
C TYR A 92 -5.15 6.50 -5.60
N ASP A 93 -5.02 7.82 -5.46
CA ASP A 93 -4.70 8.73 -6.55
C ASP A 93 -3.19 8.99 -6.67
N PRO A 94 -2.52 8.58 -7.79
CA PRO A 94 -1.10 8.82 -8.01
C PRO A 94 -0.69 10.30 -8.04
N THR A 95 -1.60 11.22 -8.35
CA THR A 95 -1.30 12.67 -8.35
C THR A 95 -0.82 13.18 -6.99
N GLN A 96 -1.11 12.43 -5.93
CA GLN A 96 -0.73 12.78 -4.56
C GLN A 96 0.73 12.43 -4.20
N TYR A 97 1.51 11.73 -5.05
CA TYR A 97 2.93 11.43 -4.77
C TYR A 97 3.73 12.67 -4.39
N LYS A 98 3.45 13.80 -5.02
CA LYS A 98 4.13 15.07 -4.74
C LYS A 98 3.95 15.52 -3.30
N LEU A 99 2.77 15.30 -2.69
CA LEU A 99 2.51 15.65 -1.29
C LEU A 99 3.44 14.86 -0.37
N PHE A 100 3.56 13.54 -0.57
CA PHE A 100 4.45 12.68 0.21
C PHE A 100 5.92 13.09 0.06
N LEU A 101 6.37 13.37 -1.17
CA LEU A 101 7.76 13.77 -1.43
C LEU A 101 8.10 15.13 -0.84
N ASN A 102 7.16 16.07 -0.80
CA ASN A 102 7.36 17.37 -0.17
C ASN A 102 7.58 17.20 1.33
N GLU A 103 6.73 16.43 2.02
CA GLU A 103 6.89 16.15 3.46
C GLU A 103 8.21 15.45 3.78
N ALA A 104 8.62 14.49 2.94
CA ALA A 104 9.90 13.82 3.08
C ALA A 104 11.09 14.78 2.90
N LYS A 105 10.98 15.75 1.98
CA LYS A 105 12.04 16.72 1.69
C LYS A 105 12.15 17.79 2.78
N GLU A 106 11.01 18.35 3.20
CA GLU A 106 10.94 19.49 4.11
C GLU A 106 11.17 19.05 5.56
N ASN A 107 10.54 17.97 5.97
CA ASN A 107 10.49 17.52 7.36
C ASN A 107 11.32 16.27 7.65
N LYS A 108 11.99 15.71 6.63
CA LYS A 108 12.90 14.55 6.72
C LYS A 108 12.28 13.29 7.34
N TYR A 109 10.96 13.12 7.21
CA TYR A 109 10.29 11.91 7.66
C TYR A 109 10.71 10.70 6.84
N LYS A 110 11.06 9.61 7.52
CA LYS A 110 11.43 8.32 6.90
C LYS A 110 10.24 7.44 6.55
N ALA A 111 9.09 7.68 7.19
CA ALA A 111 7.84 6.98 6.91
C ALA A 111 6.67 7.96 6.93
N ILE A 112 5.86 7.94 5.86
CA ILE A 112 4.71 8.82 5.67
C ILE A 112 3.54 7.98 5.17
N TYR A 113 2.41 8.05 5.87
CA TYR A 113 1.20 7.32 5.53
C TYR A 113 0.11 8.26 5.04
N GLY A 114 -0.60 7.84 4.01
CA GLY A 114 -1.79 8.52 3.56
C GLY A 114 -3.00 8.10 4.38
N SER A 115 -3.50 8.98 5.26
CA SER A 115 -4.69 8.69 6.05
C SER A 115 -5.97 9.01 5.27
N ARG A 116 -6.84 8.00 5.20
CA ARG A 116 -8.18 8.12 4.64
C ARG A 116 -9.18 8.75 5.61
N VAL A 117 -8.77 8.93 6.88
CA VAL A 117 -9.62 9.42 7.97
C VAL A 117 -9.44 10.91 8.23
N LEU A 118 -8.26 11.46 8.02
CA LEU A 118 -7.96 12.87 8.27
C LEU A 118 -8.79 13.85 7.41
N LYS A 119 -9.29 13.44 6.24
CA LYS A 119 -10.32 14.19 5.53
C LYS A 119 -11.69 13.87 6.13
N LYS A 120 -12.40 14.92 6.58
CA LYS A 120 -13.64 14.84 7.40
C LYS A 120 -14.82 14.10 6.76
N ASP A 121 -14.80 13.82 5.46
CA ASP A 121 -15.98 13.33 4.72
C ASP A 121 -16.10 11.82 4.54
N ARG A 122 -15.28 11.02 5.22
CA ARG A 122 -15.27 9.56 5.02
C ARG A 122 -16.60 8.89 5.37
N PHE A 123 -17.28 9.36 6.44
CA PHE A 123 -18.57 8.83 6.85
C PHE A 123 -19.75 9.40 6.06
N SER A 124 -19.67 10.67 5.63
CA SER A 124 -20.70 11.32 4.81
C SER A 124 -20.83 10.67 3.43
N ASN A 125 -19.73 10.15 2.88
CA ASN A 125 -19.68 9.45 1.60
C ASN A 125 -19.97 7.93 1.70
N ALA A 126 -20.23 7.40 2.90
CA ALA A 126 -20.53 5.99 3.11
C ALA A 126 -21.98 5.66 2.74
N GLN A 127 -22.20 5.28 1.48
CA GLN A 127 -23.53 5.05 0.90
C GLN A 127 -24.26 3.81 1.43
N ASN A 128 -23.55 2.79 1.97
CA ASN A 128 -24.11 1.50 2.34
C ASN A 128 -23.66 1.03 3.74
N PHE A 129 -24.50 0.20 4.41
CA PHE A 129 -24.19 -0.43 5.69
C PHE A 129 -22.85 -1.19 5.66
N SER A 130 -22.56 -1.95 4.61
CA SER A 130 -21.32 -2.70 4.47
C SER A 130 -20.09 -1.78 4.33
N HIS A 131 -20.24 -0.55 3.86
CA HIS A 131 -19.18 0.45 3.82
C HIS A 131 -18.90 1.00 5.22
N LYS A 132 -19.95 1.30 5.99
CA LYS A 132 -19.82 1.76 7.39
C LYS A 132 -19.15 0.72 8.28
N THR A 133 -19.54 -0.56 8.20
CA THR A 133 -18.92 -1.64 8.99
C THR A 133 -17.43 -1.81 8.69
N ARG A 134 -16.99 -1.62 7.45
CA ARG A 134 -15.57 -1.64 7.08
C ARG A 134 -14.78 -0.46 7.65
N ILE A 135 -15.40 0.73 7.67
CA ILE A 135 -14.78 1.90 8.30
C ILE A 135 -14.58 1.62 9.79
N TRP A 136 -15.61 1.13 10.48
CA TRP A 136 -15.51 0.76 11.89
C TRP A 136 -14.48 -0.34 12.16
N GLY A 137 -14.45 -1.39 11.31
CA GLY A 137 -13.44 -2.44 11.40
C GLY A 137 -12.01 -1.91 11.25
N ASN A 138 -11.78 -0.99 10.30
CA ASN A 138 -10.49 -0.36 10.12
C ASN A 138 -10.09 0.54 11.31
N LEU A 139 -11.04 1.29 11.89
CA LEU A 139 -10.80 2.11 13.07
C LEU A 139 -10.46 1.24 14.28
N PHE A 140 -11.19 0.14 14.48
CA PHE A 140 -10.91 -0.83 15.53
C PHE A 140 -9.51 -1.45 15.38
N LEU A 141 -9.15 -1.91 14.18
CA LEU A 141 -7.82 -2.45 13.91
C LEU A 141 -6.71 -1.39 14.10
N THR A 142 -6.98 -0.14 13.74
CA THR A 142 -6.06 0.97 14.00
C THR A 142 -5.88 1.23 15.48
N PHE A 143 -6.97 1.18 16.26
CA PHE A 143 -6.91 1.29 17.74
C PHE A 143 -6.03 0.19 18.34
N ILE A 144 -6.24 -1.07 17.94
CA ILE A 144 -5.41 -2.20 18.38
C ILE A 144 -3.94 -2.01 17.97
N SER A 145 -3.69 -1.56 16.73
CA SER A 145 -2.34 -1.27 16.26
C SER A 145 -1.64 -0.19 17.09
N ASN A 146 -2.36 0.88 17.41
CA ASN A 146 -1.83 1.96 18.26
C ASN A 146 -1.49 1.47 19.67
N LEU A 147 -2.37 0.68 20.28
CA LEU A 147 -2.14 0.12 21.60
C LEU A 147 -0.91 -0.79 21.64
N ILE A 148 -0.79 -1.72 20.68
CA ILE A 148 0.32 -2.68 20.62
C ILE A 148 1.64 -1.98 20.29
N ASN A 149 1.63 -1.02 19.38
CA ASN A 149 2.83 -0.36 18.87
C ASN A 149 3.18 0.94 19.60
N ASN A 150 2.39 1.37 20.56
CA ASN A 150 2.55 2.67 21.25
C ASN A 150 2.63 3.83 20.24
N GLN A 151 1.64 3.90 19.34
CA GLN A 151 1.53 4.89 18.28
C GLN A 151 0.21 5.66 18.39
N ASN A 152 0.08 6.72 17.61
CA ASN A 152 -1.15 7.52 17.53
C ASN A 152 -1.54 7.78 16.08
N LEU A 153 -1.73 6.69 15.32
CA LEU A 153 -2.15 6.75 13.92
C LEU A 153 -3.67 6.83 13.82
N THR A 154 -4.15 7.51 12.78
CA THR A 154 -5.58 7.56 12.43
C THR A 154 -5.97 6.47 11.44
N ASP A 155 -5.00 5.94 10.65
CA ASP A 155 -5.23 4.90 9.63
C ASP A 155 -4.02 3.98 9.45
N ALA A 156 -3.75 3.12 10.44
CA ALA A 156 -2.60 2.20 10.41
C ALA A 156 -2.66 1.18 9.26
N HIS A 157 -3.86 0.89 8.74
CA HIS A 157 -4.11 -0.12 7.70
C HIS A 157 -4.26 0.45 6.28
N THR A 158 -3.95 1.73 6.08
CA THR A 158 -3.82 2.28 4.72
C THR A 158 -2.77 1.50 3.92
N CYS A 159 -3.01 1.29 2.63
CA CYS A 159 -1.99 0.74 1.73
C CYS A 159 -1.03 1.83 1.22
N TYR A 160 -1.44 3.09 1.30
CA TYR A 160 -0.68 4.22 0.78
C TYR A 160 0.42 4.63 1.76
N LYS A 161 1.47 3.81 1.80
CA LYS A 161 2.62 3.95 2.68
C LYS A 161 3.83 4.34 1.86
N MET A 162 4.46 5.47 2.17
CA MET A 162 5.76 5.83 1.65
C MET A 162 6.81 5.67 2.73
N VAL A 163 7.90 4.97 2.42
CA VAL A 163 9.00 4.68 3.37
C VAL A 163 10.34 4.92 2.68
N GLU A 164 11.33 5.44 3.39
CA GLU A 164 12.70 5.56 2.91
C GLU A 164 13.21 4.20 2.38
N ALA A 165 13.81 4.19 1.19
CA ALA A 165 14.11 2.95 0.48
C ALA A 165 15.06 2.01 1.26
N GLN A 166 16.09 2.54 1.91
CA GLN A 166 17.01 1.74 2.70
C GLN A 166 16.33 1.15 3.94
N LEU A 167 15.51 1.96 4.62
CA LEU A 167 14.70 1.50 5.74
C LEU A 167 13.73 0.40 5.29
N PHE A 168 13.01 0.58 4.17
CA PHE A 168 12.08 -0.41 3.64
C PHE A 168 12.77 -1.75 3.33
N LYS A 169 13.96 -1.71 2.71
CA LYS A 169 14.77 -2.92 2.44
C LYS A 169 15.19 -3.62 3.73
N SER A 170 15.52 -2.87 4.80
CA SER A 170 15.97 -3.43 6.07
C SER A 170 14.86 -4.12 6.89
N LEU A 171 13.58 -3.88 6.59
CA LEU A 171 12.46 -4.43 7.36
C LEU A 171 12.33 -5.95 7.29
N LYS A 172 12.99 -6.62 6.33
CA LYS A 172 12.95 -8.10 6.15
C LYS A 172 11.51 -8.64 6.22
N LEU A 173 10.64 -8.12 5.35
CA LEU A 173 9.22 -8.44 5.33
C LEU A 173 8.95 -9.92 5.02
N LYS A 174 7.94 -10.51 5.68
CA LYS A 174 7.61 -11.94 5.60
C LYS A 174 6.15 -12.19 5.20
N GLU A 175 5.24 -11.27 5.53
CA GLU A 175 3.80 -11.46 5.30
C GLU A 175 3.46 -11.38 3.81
N LYS A 176 2.92 -12.48 3.29
CA LYS A 176 2.59 -12.61 1.86
C LYS A 176 1.23 -11.98 1.49
N GLY A 177 0.30 -11.89 2.45
CA GLY A 177 -1.06 -11.39 2.24
C GLY A 177 -1.26 -9.94 2.67
N PHE A 178 -2.49 -9.62 3.09
CA PHE A 178 -2.86 -8.29 3.58
C PHE A 178 -2.26 -7.96 4.97
N ALA A 179 -1.79 -8.96 5.72
CA ALA A 179 -1.06 -8.76 6.97
C ALA A 179 0.30 -8.03 6.79
N PHE A 180 0.74 -7.80 5.55
CA PHE A 180 1.85 -6.91 5.20
C PHE A 180 1.71 -5.51 5.82
N CYS A 181 0.51 -4.90 5.82
CA CYS A 181 0.33 -3.56 6.37
C CYS A 181 0.65 -3.48 7.88
N PRO A 182 0.07 -4.35 8.76
CA PRO A 182 0.45 -4.39 10.16
C PRO A 182 1.92 -4.78 10.38
N GLU A 183 2.49 -5.69 9.59
CA GLU A 183 3.91 -6.03 9.68
C GLU A 183 4.81 -4.81 9.50
N VAL A 184 4.62 -4.05 8.42
CA VAL A 184 5.40 -2.84 8.14
C VAL A 184 5.26 -1.84 9.28
N THR A 185 4.02 -1.59 9.73
CA THR A 185 3.75 -0.60 10.80
C THR A 185 4.41 -0.99 12.10
N THR A 186 4.34 -2.27 12.50
CA THR A 186 4.95 -2.77 13.74
C THR A 186 6.48 -2.74 13.67
N LYS A 187 7.07 -3.17 12.56
CA LYS A 187 8.53 -3.13 12.39
C LYS A 187 9.09 -1.70 12.38
N LEU A 188 8.39 -0.75 11.77
CA LEU A 188 8.76 0.67 11.87
C LEU A 188 8.70 1.17 13.32
N SER A 189 7.64 0.80 14.06
CA SER A 189 7.53 1.14 15.49
C SER A 189 8.66 0.54 16.33
N ASN A 190 9.00 -0.73 16.12
CA ASN A 190 10.11 -1.39 16.83
C ASN A 190 11.45 -0.71 16.61
N LEU A 191 11.63 -0.09 15.44
CA LEU A 191 12.82 0.73 15.12
C LEU A 191 12.74 2.18 15.63
N GLY A 192 11.69 2.54 16.37
CA GLY A 192 11.47 3.90 16.86
C GLY A 192 11.22 4.93 15.77
N ILE A 193 10.75 4.51 14.59
CA ILE A 193 10.48 5.41 13.46
C ILE A 193 9.15 6.13 13.66
N ASN A 194 9.20 7.46 13.68
CA ASN A 194 8.01 8.29 13.69
C ASN A 194 7.35 8.25 12.30
N ILE A 195 6.05 7.93 12.28
CA ILE A 195 5.23 7.88 11.07
C ILE A 195 4.40 9.18 11.01
N LEU A 196 4.60 9.95 9.96
CA LEU A 196 3.74 11.09 9.66
C LEU A 196 2.49 10.62 8.92
N GLU A 197 1.32 11.12 9.28
CA GLU A 197 0.12 10.93 8.47
C GLU A 197 -0.28 12.21 7.75
N ILE A 198 -0.59 12.07 6.46
CA ILE A 198 -1.13 13.16 5.63
C ILE A 198 -2.52 12.79 5.09
N PRO A 199 -3.44 13.76 4.95
CA PRO A 199 -4.76 13.48 4.42
C PRO A 199 -4.70 13.16 2.92
N ILE A 200 -5.36 12.07 2.49
CA ILE A 200 -5.41 11.65 1.09
C ILE A 200 -6.82 11.60 0.53
N ASN A 201 -6.93 11.66 -0.81
CA ASN A 201 -8.15 11.30 -1.52
C ASN A 201 -8.21 9.76 -1.64
N TYR A 202 -9.38 9.20 -1.35
CA TYR A 202 -9.61 7.77 -1.39
C TYR A 202 -11.01 7.47 -1.91
N GLN A 203 -11.12 6.60 -2.91
CA GLN A 203 -12.38 6.15 -3.50
C GLN A 203 -12.51 4.64 -3.33
N GLY A 204 -13.13 4.23 -2.22
CA GLY A 204 -13.25 2.81 -1.89
C GLY A 204 -14.22 2.07 -2.81
N ARG A 205 -13.79 0.93 -3.37
CA ARG A 205 -14.62 0.02 -4.16
C ARG A 205 -15.60 -0.78 -3.31
N THR A 206 -16.73 -1.15 -3.92
CA THR A 206 -17.70 -2.11 -3.38
C THR A 206 -17.24 -3.56 -3.67
N TYR A 207 -17.91 -4.55 -3.04
CA TYR A 207 -17.65 -5.97 -3.36
C TYR A 207 -18.00 -6.32 -4.82
N LYS A 208 -19.05 -5.68 -5.39
CA LYS A 208 -19.43 -5.85 -6.81
C LYS A 208 -18.33 -5.36 -7.77
N GLU A 209 -17.54 -4.39 -7.33
CA GLU A 209 -16.40 -3.83 -8.06
C GLU A 209 -15.08 -4.56 -7.77
N GLY A 210 -15.11 -5.76 -7.18
CA GLY A 210 -13.95 -6.65 -7.02
C GLY A 210 -13.13 -6.45 -5.75
N LYS A 211 -13.70 -5.93 -4.66
CA LYS A 211 -12.99 -5.82 -3.38
C LYS A 211 -12.61 -7.18 -2.80
N LYS A 212 -11.34 -7.41 -2.52
CA LYS A 212 -10.74 -8.72 -2.20
C LYS A 212 -10.59 -8.98 -0.68
N ILE A 213 -10.62 -7.95 0.17
CA ILE A 213 -10.39 -8.07 1.62
C ILE A 213 -11.60 -8.72 2.31
N LYS A 214 -11.35 -9.75 3.14
CA LYS A 214 -12.35 -10.51 3.91
C LYS A 214 -12.20 -10.26 5.41
N ALA A 215 -13.23 -10.58 6.21
CA ALA A 215 -13.19 -10.45 7.68
C ALA A 215 -12.04 -11.22 8.34
N ILE A 216 -11.69 -12.39 7.79
CA ILE A 216 -10.56 -13.19 8.26
C ILE A 216 -9.21 -12.46 8.15
N ASP A 217 -9.08 -11.51 7.23
CA ASP A 217 -7.85 -10.72 7.09
C ASP A 217 -7.66 -9.77 8.28
N GLY A 218 -8.77 -9.35 8.92
CA GLY A 218 -8.71 -8.60 10.17
C GLY A 218 -8.11 -9.40 11.33
N LEU A 219 -8.49 -10.67 11.47
CA LEU A 219 -7.89 -11.56 12.49
C LEU A 219 -6.40 -11.82 12.21
N LYS A 220 -6.04 -12.03 10.94
CA LYS A 220 -4.63 -12.17 10.54
C LYS A 220 -3.82 -10.90 10.82
N ALA A 221 -4.44 -9.72 10.67
CA ALA A 221 -3.80 -8.45 10.98
C ALA A 221 -3.48 -8.34 12.47
N ILE A 222 -4.42 -8.68 13.37
CA ILE A 222 -4.19 -8.68 14.83
C ILE A 222 -3.09 -9.67 15.20
N PHE A 223 -3.13 -10.89 14.64
CA PHE A 223 -2.08 -11.88 14.87
C PHE A 223 -0.70 -11.38 14.43
N ALA A 224 -0.61 -10.75 13.26
CA ALA A 224 0.64 -10.17 12.77
C ALA A 224 1.15 -9.05 13.70
N LEU A 225 0.28 -8.15 14.20
CA LEU A 225 0.67 -7.12 15.17
C LEU A 225 1.33 -7.74 16.40
N ILE A 226 0.70 -8.76 17.01
CA ILE A 226 1.21 -9.44 18.21
C ILE A 226 2.53 -10.16 17.88
N ARG A 227 2.57 -10.91 16.77
CA ARG A 227 3.73 -11.69 16.35
C ARG A 227 4.96 -10.80 16.18
N TYR A 228 4.86 -9.72 15.39
CA TYR A 228 5.99 -8.84 15.09
C TYR A 228 6.34 -7.87 16.22
N ARG A 229 5.44 -7.66 17.18
CA ARG A 229 5.76 -6.85 18.35
C ARG A 229 6.54 -7.61 19.41
N PHE A 230 6.18 -8.88 19.66
CA PHE A 230 6.64 -9.61 20.83
C PHE A 230 7.50 -10.84 20.52
N PHE A 231 7.43 -11.38 19.31
CA PHE A 231 8.08 -12.67 18.99
C PHE A 231 9.07 -12.61 17.82
N GLU A 232 8.91 -11.71 16.89
CA GLU A 232 9.77 -11.60 15.71
C GLU A 232 10.17 -10.14 15.44
N ASN A 233 11.31 -9.73 15.97
CA ASN A 233 11.93 -8.44 15.69
C ASN A 233 12.81 -8.49 14.44
#